data_bae11331252348d6e2553a720de5cfbb
#
_entry.id   bae11331252348d6e2553a720de5cfbb
#
_cell.length_a   1.000
_cell.length_b   1.000
_cell.length_c   1.000
_cell.angle_alpha   90.00
_cell.angle_beta   90.00
_cell.angle_gamma   90.00
#
_symmetry.space_group_name_H-M   'P 1'
#
loop_
_entity.id
_entity.type
_entity.pdbx_description
1 polymer ?
#
loop_
_entity_poly.entity_id
_entity_poly.type
_entity_poly.pdbx_seq_one_letter_code
_entity_poly.pdbx_strand_id
1 'polypeptide(L)'
;MRIIAEALTYDDVYLVPAHSVVLPRDVDTSTRLTRDLRLNIPIVSAAMDTVTEARLAITMAQNGGIGIIHKNMTGDQQAAEVRLVKKFEAGVIRSPITVGPNTSIREVLQLTRAHNISGVPVVDGEKLVGIVTSRDLRFERKHEDPVRNIMTRQDKLVTVREGASQDEVLQLLHKFRIEKVLVVNDDYQLRGLITVKDIQKARDNPNAAKDRHERLLVGAAVGVGGDTEQRVEALVDAGVDVIVVDTAHGHSQGVIERAGWVKKRYPQVQVIAGNIVTGEAARALLHAGVDAVKVGVGPGSICTTRVVAGVGVPQITSIDMVATALKDEIPLIADGGIRYSGDIPKALAAGASTVMLGSMFAGTEESPGEVELFQGRSYKSYRGMGSLGAMALGSKDRYFQDDADPDKLVPEGIEGRVPYRGPLRNIIHQLIGGLRASMGYLGAATVEDVRQNAQFVRVTGAGVTEAHPHDIQITKEAPNYRLNS
;
A
#
# COMPACT_ATOMS: atom_id res chain seq x y z
N MET A 1 -28.99 32.31 -0.42
CA MET A 1 -27.80 31.48 -0.36
C MET A 1 -27.97 30.42 0.72
N ARG A 2 -27.64 29.16 0.46
CA ARG A 2 -27.76 28.06 1.45
C ARG A 2 -26.37 27.69 1.94
N ILE A 3 -26.01 28.10 3.16
CA ILE A 3 -24.79 27.66 3.84
C ILE A 3 -25.20 26.51 4.76
N ILE A 4 -24.61 25.31 4.56
CA ILE A 4 -24.94 24.09 5.32
C ILE A 4 -24.08 23.90 6.56
N ALA A 5 -22.83 24.37 6.53
CA ALA A 5 -21.91 24.29 7.66
C ALA A 5 -20.75 25.28 7.50
N GLU A 6 -20.07 25.57 8.60
CA GLU A 6 -18.72 26.09 8.64
C GLU A 6 -17.75 24.90 8.64
N ALA A 7 -16.80 24.86 7.69
CA ALA A 7 -15.97 23.68 7.45
C ALA A 7 -14.54 23.87 7.94
N LEU A 8 -13.99 22.86 8.58
CA LEU A 8 -12.69 22.85 9.26
C LEU A 8 -11.68 21.94 8.57
N THR A 9 -10.42 22.36 8.53
CA THR A 9 -9.27 21.54 8.11
C THR A 9 -8.39 21.20 9.31
N TYR A 10 -7.26 20.52 9.07
CA TYR A 10 -6.36 20.06 10.14
C TYR A 10 -5.78 21.21 10.99
N ASP A 11 -5.54 22.37 10.40
CA ASP A 11 -5.00 23.54 11.13
C ASP A 11 -6.03 24.23 12.01
N ASP A 12 -7.32 24.02 11.77
CA ASP A 12 -8.39 24.67 12.52
C ASP A 12 -8.68 24.02 13.87
N VAL A 13 -8.08 22.86 14.15
CA VAL A 13 -8.39 22.06 15.33
C VAL A 13 -7.15 21.47 15.99
N TYR A 14 -7.20 21.32 17.34
CA TYR A 14 -6.30 20.45 18.08
C TYR A 14 -7.07 19.47 18.95
N LEU A 15 -6.41 18.35 19.30
CA LEU A 15 -6.95 17.35 20.21
C LEU A 15 -6.68 17.77 21.66
N VAL A 16 -7.68 17.60 22.51
CA VAL A 16 -7.57 17.92 23.95
C VAL A 16 -6.88 16.76 24.68
N PRO A 17 -5.79 17.01 25.40
CA PRO A 17 -5.17 15.98 26.23
C PRO A 17 -6.13 15.43 27.28
N ALA A 18 -6.05 14.13 27.57
CA ALA A 18 -6.88 13.47 28.54
C ALA A 18 -6.03 12.75 29.60
N HIS A 19 -6.67 12.27 30.68
CA HIS A 19 -5.98 11.42 31.65
C HIS A 19 -5.48 10.16 30.96
N SER A 20 -4.20 9.82 31.18
CA SER A 20 -3.57 8.69 30.53
C SER A 20 -2.86 7.77 31.53
N VAL A 21 -3.08 6.49 31.37
CA VAL A 21 -2.32 5.40 31.99
C VAL A 21 -1.54 4.58 30.95
N VAL A 22 -1.52 5.06 29.70
CA VAL A 22 -0.94 4.38 28.53
C VAL A 22 0.36 5.06 28.14
N LEU A 23 1.41 4.30 27.93
CA LEU A 23 2.67 4.83 27.40
C LEU A 23 2.72 4.70 25.87
N PRO A 24 3.35 5.65 25.16
CA PRO A 24 3.44 5.62 23.69
C PRO A 24 4.00 4.31 23.11
N ARG A 25 4.85 3.60 23.86
CA ARG A 25 5.43 2.32 23.41
C ARG A 25 4.46 1.14 23.48
N ASP A 26 3.41 1.25 24.29
CA ASP A 26 2.51 0.15 24.63
C ASP A 26 1.18 0.22 23.84
N VAL A 27 0.99 1.25 23.00
CA VAL A 27 -0.23 1.44 22.21
C VAL A 27 -0.26 0.53 20.97
N ASP A 28 -1.46 0.06 20.62
CA ASP A 28 -1.73 -0.68 19.40
C ASP A 28 -2.19 0.28 18.29
N THR A 29 -1.39 0.38 17.23
CA THR A 29 -1.67 1.21 16.04
C THR A 29 -2.43 0.46 14.95
N SER A 30 -2.80 -0.80 15.17
CA SER A 30 -3.55 -1.59 14.19
C SER A 30 -4.96 -1.05 13.98
N THR A 31 -5.47 -1.19 12.75
CA THR A 31 -6.77 -0.64 12.36
C THR A 31 -7.39 -1.44 11.22
N ARG A 32 -8.67 -1.17 10.93
CA ARG A 32 -9.37 -1.69 9.75
C ARG A 32 -9.06 -0.84 8.52
N LEU A 33 -8.66 -1.47 7.42
CA LEU A 33 -8.59 -0.84 6.10
C LEU A 33 -9.92 -0.98 5.35
N THR A 34 -10.47 -2.18 5.38
CA THR A 34 -11.76 -2.53 4.78
C THR A 34 -12.56 -3.39 5.76
N ARG A 35 -13.70 -3.96 5.33
CA ARG A 35 -14.48 -4.88 6.17
C ARG A 35 -13.64 -6.01 6.75
N ASP A 36 -12.80 -6.63 5.89
CA ASP A 36 -12.11 -7.87 6.23
C ASP A 36 -10.58 -7.72 6.30
N LEU A 37 -10.02 -6.60 5.85
CA LEU A 37 -8.58 -6.37 5.92
C LEU A 37 -8.21 -5.41 7.05
N ARG A 38 -7.18 -5.79 7.78
CA ARG A 38 -6.55 -4.97 8.82
C ARG A 38 -5.13 -4.60 8.42
N LEU A 39 -4.69 -3.43 8.88
CA LEU A 39 -3.31 -2.97 8.81
C LEU A 39 -2.74 -2.86 10.23
N ASN A 40 -1.43 -2.99 10.36
CA ASN A 40 -0.72 -2.84 11.64
C ASN A 40 -0.37 -1.38 11.95
N ILE A 41 -0.44 -0.51 10.94
CA ILE A 41 -0.36 0.95 11.08
C ILE A 41 -1.45 1.60 10.20
N PRO A 42 -2.03 2.75 10.60
CA PRO A 42 -3.14 3.37 9.88
C PRO A 42 -2.70 4.17 8.63
N ILE A 43 -1.74 3.68 7.85
CA ILE A 43 -1.13 4.43 6.74
C ILE A 43 -1.26 3.66 5.42
N VAL A 44 -1.73 4.39 4.40
CA VAL A 44 -1.87 3.94 3.00
C VAL A 44 -1.07 4.88 2.10
N SER A 45 -0.34 4.38 1.10
CA SER A 45 0.29 5.25 0.11
C SER A 45 -0.62 5.51 -1.09
N ALA A 46 -0.59 6.75 -1.60
CA ALA A 46 -1.48 7.22 -2.65
C ALA A 46 -1.19 6.59 -4.01
N ALA A 47 -2.25 6.31 -4.77
CA ALA A 47 -2.20 5.75 -6.12
C ALA A 47 -1.79 6.82 -7.16
N MET A 48 -0.57 7.31 -7.07
CA MET A 48 -0.04 8.35 -7.95
C MET A 48 1.25 7.88 -8.62
N ASP A 49 1.44 8.24 -9.89
CA ASP A 49 2.56 7.78 -10.72
C ASP A 49 3.95 8.30 -10.29
N THR A 50 3.97 9.24 -9.37
CA THR A 50 5.18 9.73 -8.68
C THR A 50 5.27 9.30 -7.22
N VAL A 51 4.42 8.35 -6.78
CA VAL A 51 4.38 7.89 -5.39
C VAL A 51 4.49 6.37 -5.28
N THR A 52 3.54 5.60 -5.85
CA THR A 52 3.40 4.18 -5.51
C THR A 52 3.51 3.25 -6.71
N GLU A 53 4.63 2.57 -6.80
CA GLU A 53 4.87 1.34 -7.56
C GLU A 53 5.32 0.22 -6.62
N ALA A 54 5.68 -0.95 -7.15
CA ALA A 54 6.00 -2.13 -6.33
C ALA A 54 7.06 -1.87 -5.25
N ARG A 55 8.12 -1.11 -5.54
CA ARG A 55 9.18 -0.84 -4.58
C ARG A 55 8.68 -0.14 -3.32
N LEU A 56 7.87 0.92 -3.50
CA LEU A 56 7.26 1.63 -2.38
C LEU A 56 6.18 0.78 -1.70
N ALA A 57 5.34 0.08 -2.46
CA ALA A 57 4.29 -0.77 -1.91
C ALA A 57 4.85 -1.91 -1.04
N ILE A 58 5.98 -2.51 -1.43
CA ILE A 58 6.70 -3.51 -0.63
C ILE A 58 7.13 -2.90 0.72
N THR A 59 7.82 -1.76 0.70
CA THR A 59 8.29 -1.11 1.93
C THR A 59 7.13 -0.67 2.82
N MET A 60 6.02 -0.18 2.24
CA MET A 60 4.79 0.13 2.98
C MET A 60 4.25 -1.09 3.71
N ALA A 61 4.08 -2.20 3.00
CA ALA A 61 3.54 -3.43 3.57
C ALA A 61 4.48 -4.03 4.64
N GLN A 62 5.80 -4.00 4.43
CA GLN A 62 6.80 -4.43 5.43
C GLN A 62 6.74 -3.65 6.73
N ASN A 63 6.34 -2.38 6.67
CA ASN A 63 6.17 -1.52 7.86
C ASN A 63 4.75 -1.56 8.44
N GLY A 64 3.85 -2.40 7.91
CA GLY A 64 2.52 -2.63 8.45
C GLY A 64 1.38 -1.83 7.81
N GLY A 65 1.67 -1.00 6.80
CA GLY A 65 0.70 -0.30 5.97
C GLY A 65 0.37 -1.02 4.68
N ILE A 66 -0.14 -0.31 3.67
CA ILE A 66 -0.40 -0.84 2.33
C ILE A 66 -0.12 0.21 1.26
N GLY A 67 0.47 -0.23 0.13
CA GLY A 67 0.63 0.59 -1.06
C GLY A 67 -0.48 0.35 -2.07
N ILE A 68 -0.98 1.43 -2.70
CA ILE A 68 -1.94 1.35 -3.79
C ILE A 68 -1.23 1.68 -5.11
N ILE A 69 -1.03 0.67 -5.95
CA ILE A 69 -0.37 0.82 -7.26
C ILE A 69 -1.23 1.70 -8.17
N HIS A 70 -0.61 2.71 -8.77
CA HIS A 70 -1.31 3.64 -9.67
C HIS A 70 -1.69 2.99 -11.00
N LYS A 71 -2.67 3.61 -11.71
CA LYS A 71 -3.18 3.09 -13.01
C LYS A 71 -2.57 3.76 -14.25
N ASN A 72 -1.65 4.73 -14.10
CA ASN A 72 -1.00 5.43 -15.21
C ASN A 72 0.03 4.54 -15.93
N MET A 73 -0.38 3.35 -16.29
CA MET A 73 0.34 2.31 -17.03
C MET A 73 -0.68 1.34 -17.62
N THR A 74 -0.26 0.43 -18.49
CA THR A 74 -1.15 -0.61 -19.02
C THR A 74 -1.62 -1.56 -17.90
N GLY A 75 -2.76 -2.26 -18.11
CA GLY A 75 -3.26 -3.24 -17.16
C GLY A 75 -2.25 -4.35 -16.86
N ASP A 76 -1.53 -4.82 -17.89
CA ASP A 76 -0.50 -5.85 -17.74
C ASP A 76 0.71 -5.37 -16.93
N GLN A 77 1.16 -4.12 -17.15
CA GLN A 77 2.22 -3.52 -16.35
C GLN A 77 1.81 -3.38 -14.89
N GLN A 78 0.60 -2.88 -14.62
CA GLN A 78 0.08 -2.74 -13.27
C GLN A 78 -0.06 -4.11 -12.57
N ALA A 79 -0.53 -5.13 -13.27
CA ALA A 79 -0.58 -6.50 -12.77
C ALA A 79 0.82 -7.08 -12.51
N ALA A 80 1.83 -6.71 -13.32
CA ALA A 80 3.22 -7.10 -13.07
C ALA A 80 3.77 -6.46 -11.77
N GLU A 81 3.47 -5.18 -11.52
CA GLU A 81 3.80 -4.51 -10.25
C GLU A 81 3.16 -5.22 -9.04
N VAL A 82 1.88 -5.58 -9.13
CA VAL A 82 1.19 -6.36 -8.09
C VAL A 82 1.89 -7.70 -7.85
N ARG A 83 2.23 -8.43 -8.93
CA ARG A 83 2.95 -9.72 -8.83
C ARG A 83 4.32 -9.57 -8.18
N LEU A 84 5.03 -8.46 -8.42
CA LEU A 84 6.32 -8.18 -7.74
C LEU A 84 6.13 -8.06 -6.23
N VAL A 85 5.12 -7.33 -5.76
CA VAL A 85 4.82 -7.22 -4.32
C VAL A 85 4.46 -8.58 -3.74
N LYS A 86 3.56 -9.34 -4.38
CA LYS A 86 3.12 -10.66 -3.91
C LYS A 86 4.22 -11.71 -3.85
N LYS A 87 5.23 -11.61 -4.71
CA LYS A 87 6.38 -12.51 -4.74
C LYS A 87 7.51 -12.10 -3.79
N PHE A 88 7.51 -10.87 -3.30
CA PHE A 88 8.65 -10.34 -2.54
C PHE A 88 8.84 -11.03 -1.18
N GLU A 89 7.75 -11.27 -0.47
CA GLU A 89 7.70 -12.09 0.74
C GLU A 89 6.57 -13.10 0.61
N ALA A 90 6.93 -14.35 0.45
CA ALA A 90 6.00 -15.45 0.51
C ALA A 90 6.54 -16.42 1.57
N GLY A 91 5.88 -16.58 2.70
CA GLY A 91 6.33 -17.48 3.76
C GLY A 91 6.50 -18.91 3.24
N VAL A 92 5.57 -19.36 2.40
CA VAL A 92 5.66 -20.58 1.60
C VAL A 92 5.39 -20.24 0.15
N ILE A 93 6.34 -20.46 -0.74
CA ILE A 93 6.12 -20.33 -2.19
C ILE A 93 5.25 -21.52 -2.62
N ARG A 94 3.93 -21.34 -2.67
CA ARG A 94 2.94 -22.42 -2.91
C ARG A 94 2.94 -23.01 -4.32
N SER A 95 3.48 -22.29 -5.30
CA SER A 95 3.60 -22.78 -6.68
C SER A 95 5.02 -22.49 -7.17
N PRO A 96 6.04 -23.21 -6.64
CA PRO A 96 7.40 -23.03 -7.10
C PRO A 96 7.51 -23.46 -8.56
N ILE A 97 8.41 -22.80 -9.29
CA ILE A 97 8.77 -23.24 -10.64
C ILE A 97 9.42 -24.61 -10.54
N THR A 98 8.89 -25.58 -11.28
CA THR A 98 9.37 -26.97 -11.28
C THR A 98 9.84 -27.39 -12.65
N VAL A 99 10.64 -28.44 -12.71
CA VAL A 99 11.04 -29.10 -13.95
C VAL A 99 10.86 -30.61 -13.83
N GLY A 100 10.76 -31.29 -14.96
CA GLY A 100 10.74 -32.76 -14.98
C GLY A 100 12.17 -33.34 -14.85
N PRO A 101 12.30 -34.64 -14.47
CA PRO A 101 13.60 -35.28 -14.29
C PRO A 101 14.42 -35.41 -15.60
N ASN A 102 13.76 -35.34 -16.74
CA ASN A 102 14.37 -35.41 -18.07
C ASN A 102 14.68 -34.03 -18.69
N THR A 103 14.33 -32.94 -18.04
CA THR A 103 14.67 -31.57 -18.50
C THR A 103 16.18 -31.41 -18.58
N SER A 104 16.68 -30.79 -19.64
CA SER A 104 18.10 -30.57 -19.82
C SER A 104 18.65 -29.54 -18.80
N ILE A 105 19.90 -29.72 -18.41
CA ILE A 105 20.59 -28.77 -17.53
C ILE A 105 20.65 -27.39 -18.15
N ARG A 106 20.76 -27.28 -19.49
CA ARG A 106 20.70 -26.01 -20.22
C ARG A 106 19.38 -25.27 -19.97
N GLU A 107 18.23 -25.94 -20.09
CA GLU A 107 16.90 -25.38 -19.84
C GLU A 107 16.76 -24.91 -18.39
N VAL A 108 17.25 -25.70 -17.42
CA VAL A 108 17.24 -25.33 -16.00
C VAL A 108 18.10 -24.10 -15.74
N LEU A 109 19.29 -23.97 -16.38
CA LEU A 109 20.13 -22.79 -16.31
C LEU A 109 19.46 -21.53 -16.87
N GLN A 110 18.75 -21.65 -18.00
CA GLN A 110 17.98 -20.55 -18.58
C GLN A 110 16.84 -20.13 -17.65
N LEU A 111 16.10 -21.08 -17.12
CA LEU A 111 14.98 -20.88 -16.20
C LEU A 111 15.45 -20.20 -14.89
N THR A 112 16.55 -20.66 -14.30
CA THR A 112 17.11 -20.06 -13.07
C THR A 112 17.56 -18.62 -13.30
N ARG A 113 18.13 -18.29 -14.46
CA ARG A 113 18.53 -16.92 -14.82
C ARG A 113 17.32 -16.03 -15.10
N ALA A 114 16.36 -16.50 -15.91
CA ALA A 114 15.16 -15.75 -16.28
C ALA A 114 14.30 -15.37 -15.05
N HIS A 115 14.24 -16.24 -14.04
CA HIS A 115 13.44 -16.04 -12.85
C HIS A 115 14.23 -15.64 -11.60
N ASN A 116 15.55 -15.47 -11.73
CA ASN A 116 16.46 -15.14 -10.61
C ASN A 116 16.28 -16.07 -9.39
N ILE A 117 16.18 -17.39 -9.63
CA ILE A 117 16.00 -18.42 -8.60
C ILE A 117 17.24 -19.31 -8.48
N SER A 118 17.57 -19.72 -7.25
CA SER A 118 18.76 -20.48 -6.92
C SER A 118 18.49 -21.97 -6.64
N GLY A 119 17.28 -22.45 -6.91
CA GLY A 119 16.93 -23.87 -6.77
C GLY A 119 15.56 -24.15 -7.33
N VAL A 120 15.44 -25.28 -8.03
CA VAL A 120 14.26 -25.71 -8.77
C VAL A 120 13.89 -27.11 -8.31
N PRO A 121 12.70 -27.32 -7.73
CA PRO A 121 12.20 -28.67 -7.44
C PRO A 121 12.01 -29.47 -8.74
N VAL A 122 12.34 -30.74 -8.67
CA VAL A 122 12.15 -31.68 -9.78
C VAL A 122 10.96 -32.59 -9.45
N VAL A 123 9.98 -32.60 -10.34
CA VAL A 123 8.74 -33.36 -10.14
C VAL A 123 8.53 -34.33 -11.31
N ASP A 124 8.00 -35.52 -11.01
CA ASP A 124 7.51 -36.47 -12.00
C ASP A 124 5.98 -36.55 -11.87
N GLY A 125 5.29 -35.94 -12.83
CA GLY A 125 3.89 -35.60 -12.65
C GLY A 125 3.71 -34.60 -11.49
N GLU A 126 2.97 -34.96 -10.46
CA GLU A 126 2.80 -34.16 -9.23
C GLU A 126 3.76 -34.54 -8.11
N LYS A 127 4.48 -35.67 -8.25
CA LYS A 127 5.30 -36.25 -7.20
C LYS A 127 6.69 -35.61 -7.16
N LEU A 128 7.13 -35.18 -5.99
CA LEU A 128 8.46 -34.63 -5.79
C LEU A 128 9.50 -35.74 -5.86
N VAL A 129 10.48 -35.62 -6.79
CA VAL A 129 11.54 -36.63 -7.00
C VAL A 129 12.95 -36.07 -6.73
N GLY A 130 13.10 -34.75 -6.65
CA GLY A 130 14.41 -34.16 -6.37
C GLY A 130 14.36 -32.62 -6.28
N ILE A 131 15.55 -32.04 -6.09
CA ILE A 131 15.80 -30.60 -6.22
C ILE A 131 17.15 -30.41 -6.91
N VAL A 132 17.23 -29.41 -7.79
CA VAL A 132 18.50 -28.93 -8.34
C VAL A 132 18.74 -27.51 -7.89
N THR A 133 19.94 -27.20 -7.44
CA THR A 133 20.33 -25.91 -6.89
C THR A 133 21.46 -25.28 -7.67
N SER A 134 21.73 -23.98 -7.43
CA SER A 134 22.88 -23.29 -8.01
C SER A 134 24.20 -23.97 -7.68
N ARG A 135 24.29 -24.72 -6.58
CA ARG A 135 25.48 -25.51 -6.21
C ARG A 135 25.70 -26.66 -7.20
N ASP A 136 24.65 -27.37 -7.57
CA ASP A 136 24.69 -28.50 -8.48
C ASP A 136 24.98 -28.06 -9.90
N LEU A 137 24.48 -26.86 -10.30
CA LEU A 137 24.65 -26.29 -11.64
C LEU A 137 26.02 -25.61 -11.87
N ARG A 138 26.70 -25.18 -10.80
CA ARG A 138 27.84 -24.23 -10.88
C ARG A 138 29.01 -24.73 -11.70
N PHE A 139 29.32 -26.00 -11.61
CA PHE A 139 30.47 -26.60 -12.25
C PHE A 139 30.13 -27.64 -13.32
N GLU A 140 28.83 -27.81 -13.61
CA GLU A 140 28.40 -28.76 -14.61
C GLU A 140 28.71 -28.26 -16.02
N ARG A 141 29.34 -29.15 -16.83
CA ARG A 141 29.74 -28.85 -18.21
C ARG A 141 28.86 -29.54 -19.25
N LYS A 142 28.15 -30.62 -18.87
CA LYS A 142 27.32 -31.42 -19.77
C LYS A 142 25.88 -30.86 -19.79
N HIS A 143 25.70 -29.73 -20.43
CA HIS A 143 24.44 -28.98 -20.38
C HIS A 143 23.28 -29.68 -21.09
N GLU A 144 23.54 -30.68 -21.95
CA GLU A 144 22.51 -31.47 -22.64
C GLU A 144 22.06 -32.68 -21.81
N ASP A 145 22.74 -33.01 -20.75
CA ASP A 145 22.35 -34.10 -19.86
C ASP A 145 21.06 -33.76 -19.09
N PRO A 146 20.22 -34.78 -18.75
CA PRO A 146 19.01 -34.56 -17.98
C PRO A 146 19.34 -34.24 -16.52
N VAL A 147 18.53 -33.36 -15.91
CA VAL A 147 18.70 -32.84 -14.55
C VAL A 147 18.73 -33.94 -13.48
N ARG A 148 18.10 -35.11 -13.73
CA ARG A 148 18.14 -36.28 -12.84
C ARG A 148 19.57 -36.78 -12.52
N ASN A 149 20.54 -36.46 -13.37
CA ASN A 149 21.94 -36.89 -13.19
C ASN A 149 22.66 -36.11 -12.10
N ILE A 150 22.22 -34.85 -11.84
CA ILE A 150 22.87 -33.92 -10.91
C ILE A 150 22.00 -33.49 -9.73
N MET A 151 20.68 -33.74 -9.77
CA MET A 151 19.76 -33.36 -8.71
C MET A 151 20.03 -34.07 -7.38
N THR A 152 19.74 -33.43 -6.28
CA THR A 152 19.56 -34.10 -4.99
C THR A 152 18.29 -34.92 -5.04
N ARG A 153 18.42 -36.25 -4.91
CA ARG A 153 17.31 -37.20 -5.05
C ARG A 153 16.42 -37.26 -3.82
N GLN A 154 15.21 -37.81 -3.98
CA GLN A 154 14.15 -37.88 -2.98
C GLN A 154 14.62 -38.42 -1.62
N ASP A 155 15.44 -39.45 -1.57
CA ASP A 155 15.98 -40.07 -0.36
C ASP A 155 16.87 -39.14 0.50
N LYS A 156 17.39 -38.07 -0.13
CA LYS A 156 18.24 -37.07 0.52
C LYS A 156 17.55 -35.70 0.68
N LEU A 157 16.28 -35.58 0.30
CA LEU A 157 15.55 -34.34 0.42
C LEU A 157 15.17 -34.07 1.87
N VAL A 158 15.31 -32.82 2.27
CA VAL A 158 14.74 -32.32 3.53
C VAL A 158 13.40 -31.70 3.22
N THR A 159 12.33 -32.27 3.77
CA THR A 159 10.95 -31.85 3.52
C THR A 159 10.23 -31.62 4.85
N VAL A 160 9.16 -30.81 4.81
CA VAL A 160 8.20 -30.63 5.89
C VAL A 160 6.78 -30.85 5.36
N ARG A 161 5.85 -31.13 6.26
CA ARG A 161 4.43 -31.18 5.92
C ARG A 161 3.82 -29.78 5.84
N GLU A 162 2.69 -29.68 5.15
CA GLU A 162 1.89 -28.45 5.19
C GLU A 162 1.52 -28.11 6.64
N GLY A 163 1.68 -26.84 7.03
CA GLY A 163 1.43 -26.37 8.39
C GLY A 163 2.60 -26.49 9.37
N ALA A 164 3.77 -26.95 8.92
CA ALA A 164 4.99 -26.94 9.75
C ALA A 164 5.30 -25.54 10.28
N SER A 165 5.72 -25.44 11.54
CA SER A 165 6.05 -24.18 12.19
C SER A 165 7.36 -23.58 11.61
N GLN A 166 7.50 -22.24 11.68
CA GLN A 166 8.76 -21.58 11.28
C GLN A 166 9.97 -22.10 12.05
N ASP A 167 9.80 -22.40 13.34
CA ASP A 167 10.90 -22.90 14.18
C ASP A 167 11.34 -24.31 13.74
N GLU A 168 10.42 -25.18 13.39
CA GLU A 168 10.72 -26.50 12.84
C GLU A 168 11.51 -26.37 11.52
N VAL A 169 11.06 -25.52 10.61
CA VAL A 169 11.75 -25.26 9.34
C VAL A 169 13.15 -24.70 9.59
N LEU A 170 13.31 -23.75 10.52
CA LEU A 170 14.63 -23.18 10.87
C LEU A 170 15.59 -24.23 11.43
N GLN A 171 15.09 -25.11 12.31
CA GLN A 171 15.92 -26.19 12.84
C GLN A 171 16.43 -27.11 11.74
N LEU A 172 15.58 -27.45 10.76
CA LEU A 172 15.98 -28.27 9.61
C LEU A 172 16.99 -27.55 8.72
N LEU A 173 16.75 -26.27 8.39
CA LEU A 173 17.68 -25.45 7.59
C LEU A 173 19.06 -25.38 8.26
N HIS A 174 19.10 -25.17 9.56
CA HIS A 174 20.35 -25.10 10.34
C HIS A 174 21.03 -26.49 10.44
N LYS A 175 20.28 -27.53 10.81
CA LYS A 175 20.79 -28.89 11.01
C LYS A 175 21.43 -29.45 9.74
N PHE A 176 20.77 -29.24 8.59
CA PHE A 176 21.24 -29.78 7.31
C PHE A 176 22.08 -28.77 6.50
N ARG A 177 22.27 -27.54 7.01
CA ARG A 177 23.01 -26.44 6.35
C ARG A 177 22.52 -26.18 4.93
N ILE A 178 21.21 -26.16 4.76
CA ILE A 178 20.52 -25.91 3.49
C ILE A 178 19.80 -24.56 3.52
N GLU A 179 19.55 -23.98 2.34
CA GLU A 179 18.88 -22.70 2.19
C GLU A 179 17.39 -22.83 1.90
N LYS A 180 16.92 -24.06 1.63
CA LYS A 180 15.55 -24.32 1.17
C LYS A 180 15.03 -25.63 1.75
N VAL A 181 13.75 -25.61 2.14
CA VAL A 181 12.99 -26.81 2.56
C VAL A 181 11.76 -26.92 1.67
N LEU A 182 11.49 -28.12 1.19
CA LEU A 182 10.33 -28.41 0.34
C LEU A 182 9.15 -28.80 1.22
N VAL A 183 7.97 -28.24 0.89
CA VAL A 183 6.71 -28.57 1.58
C VAL A 183 5.96 -29.61 0.77
N VAL A 184 5.58 -30.71 1.39
CA VAL A 184 4.87 -31.82 0.73
C VAL A 184 3.61 -32.20 1.50
N ASN A 185 2.64 -32.79 0.80
CA ASN A 185 1.50 -33.44 1.42
C ASN A 185 1.80 -34.92 1.79
N ASP A 186 0.79 -35.66 2.23
CA ASP A 186 0.93 -37.07 2.65
C ASP A 186 1.28 -38.01 1.49
N ASP A 187 0.90 -37.66 0.26
CA ASP A 187 1.22 -38.42 -0.96
C ASP A 187 2.60 -38.00 -1.55
N TYR A 188 3.38 -37.22 -0.83
CA TYR A 188 4.69 -36.69 -1.26
C TYR A 188 4.61 -35.83 -2.53
N GLN A 189 3.45 -35.14 -2.75
CA GLN A 189 3.29 -34.17 -3.80
C GLN A 189 3.81 -32.82 -3.32
N LEU A 190 4.50 -32.10 -4.20
CA LEU A 190 5.03 -30.77 -3.89
C LEU A 190 3.89 -29.75 -3.64
N ARG A 191 3.90 -29.12 -2.48
CA ARG A 191 2.93 -28.08 -2.07
C ARG A 191 3.57 -26.72 -1.91
N GLY A 192 4.90 -26.68 -1.78
CA GLY A 192 5.59 -25.39 -1.66
C GLY A 192 7.07 -25.51 -1.43
N LEU A 193 7.70 -24.34 -1.29
CA LEU A 193 9.10 -24.15 -1.00
C LEU A 193 9.25 -23.02 0.02
N ILE A 194 10.04 -23.23 1.07
CA ILE A 194 10.40 -22.23 2.07
C ILE A 194 11.89 -21.98 1.99
N THR A 195 12.33 -20.72 2.01
CA THR A 195 13.75 -20.37 2.00
C THR A 195 14.19 -19.66 3.29
N VAL A 196 15.48 -19.72 3.62
CA VAL A 196 16.08 -18.97 4.72
C VAL A 196 15.80 -17.46 4.58
N LYS A 197 15.84 -16.95 3.33
CA LYS A 197 15.58 -15.53 3.06
C LYS A 197 14.17 -15.10 3.43
N ASP A 198 13.16 -15.95 3.19
CA ASP A 198 11.77 -15.63 3.52
C ASP A 198 11.56 -15.58 5.04
N ILE A 199 12.19 -16.52 5.77
CA ILE A 199 12.14 -16.51 7.23
C ILE A 199 12.89 -15.32 7.82
N GLN A 200 14.04 -14.95 7.24
CA GLN A 200 14.80 -13.79 7.71
C GLN A 200 14.04 -12.50 7.48
N LYS A 201 13.42 -12.31 6.30
CA LYS A 201 12.56 -11.16 6.02
C LYS A 201 11.39 -11.04 7.00
N ALA A 202 10.76 -12.17 7.37
CA ALA A 202 9.68 -12.18 8.35
C ALA A 202 10.16 -11.74 9.75
N ARG A 203 11.39 -12.09 10.14
CA ARG A 203 12.00 -11.63 11.39
C ARG A 203 12.39 -10.15 11.35
N ASP A 204 12.92 -9.69 10.21
CA ASP A 204 13.35 -8.30 10.02
C ASP A 204 12.15 -7.35 9.97
N ASN A 205 10.95 -7.82 9.57
CA ASN A 205 9.72 -7.05 9.43
C ASN A 205 8.55 -7.68 10.21
N PRO A 206 8.59 -7.73 11.55
CA PRO A 206 7.56 -8.40 12.36
C PRO A 206 6.19 -7.72 12.27
N ASN A 207 6.15 -6.44 11.86
CA ASN A 207 4.92 -5.67 11.69
C ASN A 207 4.36 -5.71 10.26
N ALA A 208 4.92 -6.53 9.36
CA ALA A 208 4.49 -6.54 7.97
C ALA A 208 2.98 -6.87 7.84
N ALA A 209 2.29 -6.11 6.99
CA ALA A 209 0.90 -6.35 6.65
C ALA A 209 0.83 -7.47 5.59
N LYS A 210 0.23 -8.59 5.94
CA LYS A 210 0.23 -9.82 5.14
C LYS A 210 -1.17 -10.39 4.96
N ASP A 211 -1.36 -11.07 3.85
CA ASP A 211 -2.56 -11.85 3.59
C ASP A 211 -2.52 -13.21 4.33
N ARG A 212 -3.63 -13.97 4.24
CA ARG A 212 -3.73 -15.33 4.83
C ARG A 212 -2.68 -16.33 4.32
N HIS A 213 -1.94 -15.98 3.29
CA HIS A 213 -0.87 -16.79 2.69
C HIS A 213 0.52 -16.25 3.02
N GLU A 214 0.64 -15.38 4.02
CA GLU A 214 1.89 -14.76 4.45
C GLU A 214 2.56 -13.89 3.36
N ARG A 215 1.82 -13.45 2.33
CA ARG A 215 2.31 -12.55 1.30
C ARG A 215 1.94 -11.11 1.65
N LEU A 216 2.80 -10.17 1.28
CA LEU A 216 2.56 -8.74 1.52
C LEU A 216 1.23 -8.28 0.91
N LEU A 217 0.51 -7.43 1.64
CA LEU A 217 -0.72 -6.80 1.15
C LEU A 217 -0.39 -5.74 0.10
N VAL A 218 -1.21 -5.69 -0.95
CA VAL A 218 -1.11 -4.68 -2.01
C VAL A 218 -2.49 -4.34 -2.57
N GLY A 219 -2.72 -3.06 -2.81
CA GLY A 219 -3.88 -2.57 -3.55
C GLY A 219 -3.50 -2.03 -4.92
N ALA A 220 -4.48 -1.88 -5.79
CA ALA A 220 -4.31 -1.26 -7.09
C ALA A 220 -5.50 -0.37 -7.44
N ALA A 221 -5.22 0.81 -8.01
CA ALA A 221 -6.23 1.74 -8.45
C ALA A 221 -6.74 1.38 -9.85
N VAL A 222 -8.04 1.58 -10.05
CA VAL A 222 -8.70 1.50 -11.36
C VAL A 222 -9.60 2.71 -11.56
N GLY A 223 -9.90 3.03 -12.81
CA GLY A 223 -10.86 4.07 -13.17
C GLY A 223 -12.24 3.52 -13.48
N VAL A 224 -12.99 4.28 -14.28
CA VAL A 224 -14.31 3.90 -14.81
C VAL A 224 -14.32 3.78 -16.34
N GLY A 225 -13.16 3.98 -16.99
CA GLY A 225 -12.99 3.91 -18.43
C GLY A 225 -13.20 2.51 -19.03
N GLY A 226 -13.14 2.42 -20.36
CA GLY A 226 -13.46 1.20 -21.09
C GLY A 226 -12.52 0.01 -20.88
N ASP A 227 -11.26 0.27 -20.47
CA ASP A 227 -10.26 -0.77 -20.17
C ASP A 227 -10.40 -1.38 -18.77
N THR A 228 -11.26 -0.80 -17.91
CA THR A 228 -11.32 -1.14 -16.48
C THR A 228 -11.65 -2.60 -16.21
N GLU A 229 -12.50 -3.23 -17.01
CA GLU A 229 -12.90 -4.63 -16.79
C GLU A 229 -11.74 -5.59 -17.03
N GLN A 230 -11.01 -5.43 -18.11
CA GLN A 230 -9.82 -6.24 -18.41
C GLN A 230 -8.70 -5.98 -17.40
N ARG A 231 -8.54 -4.73 -16.97
CA ARG A 231 -7.57 -4.34 -15.95
C ARG A 231 -7.86 -4.99 -14.60
N VAL A 232 -9.12 -4.96 -14.15
CA VAL A 232 -9.55 -5.63 -12.91
C VAL A 232 -9.28 -7.13 -12.98
N GLU A 233 -9.60 -7.79 -14.09
CA GLU A 233 -9.32 -9.22 -14.28
C GLU A 233 -7.82 -9.52 -14.14
N ALA A 234 -6.96 -8.79 -14.84
CA ALA A 234 -5.51 -8.96 -14.76
C ALA A 234 -4.93 -8.72 -13.35
N LEU A 235 -5.50 -7.76 -12.61
CA LEU A 235 -5.12 -7.46 -11.22
C LEU A 235 -5.55 -8.57 -10.26
N VAL A 236 -6.75 -9.11 -10.42
CA VAL A 236 -7.27 -10.23 -9.62
C VAL A 236 -6.42 -11.50 -9.86
N ASP A 237 -6.08 -11.79 -11.11
CA ASP A 237 -5.19 -12.89 -11.48
C ASP A 237 -3.76 -12.70 -10.93
N ALA A 238 -3.32 -11.45 -10.79
CA ALA A 238 -2.05 -11.12 -10.14
C ALA A 238 -2.09 -11.30 -8.61
N GLY A 239 -3.28 -11.49 -8.02
CA GLY A 239 -3.49 -11.70 -6.59
C GLY A 239 -3.59 -10.41 -5.77
N VAL A 240 -4.12 -9.32 -6.35
CA VAL A 240 -4.37 -8.07 -5.63
C VAL A 240 -5.34 -8.30 -4.45
N ASP A 241 -5.09 -7.65 -3.32
CA ASP A 241 -5.97 -7.76 -2.13
C ASP A 241 -7.10 -6.74 -2.15
N VAL A 242 -6.83 -5.55 -2.70
CA VAL A 242 -7.75 -4.41 -2.71
C VAL A 242 -7.77 -3.76 -4.09
N ILE A 243 -8.96 -3.58 -4.64
CA ILE A 243 -9.22 -2.72 -5.81
C ILE A 243 -9.75 -1.38 -5.31
N VAL A 244 -9.13 -0.29 -5.75
CA VAL A 244 -9.55 1.08 -5.44
C VAL A 244 -10.15 1.71 -6.70
N VAL A 245 -11.47 1.91 -6.74
CA VAL A 245 -12.13 2.70 -7.79
C VAL A 245 -11.89 4.17 -7.47
N ASP A 246 -10.88 4.75 -8.11
CA ASP A 246 -10.26 6.02 -7.72
C ASP A 246 -10.56 7.12 -8.75
N THR A 247 -11.43 8.06 -8.39
CA THR A 247 -11.90 9.17 -9.22
C THR A 247 -11.89 10.49 -8.46
N ALA A 248 -11.97 11.61 -9.17
CA ALA A 248 -12.09 12.94 -8.58
C ALA A 248 -13.45 13.14 -7.86
N HIS A 249 -14.51 12.44 -8.33
CA HIS A 249 -15.85 12.53 -7.79
C HIS A 249 -16.52 11.16 -7.69
N GLY A 250 -16.40 10.54 -6.52
CA GLY A 250 -16.90 9.19 -6.24
C GLY A 250 -18.45 9.09 -6.17
N HIS A 251 -19.16 10.22 -6.07
CA HIS A 251 -20.63 10.24 -6.08
C HIS A 251 -21.23 10.36 -7.50
N SER A 252 -20.47 10.02 -8.53
CA SER A 252 -20.99 9.92 -9.88
C SER A 252 -21.58 8.53 -10.14
N GLN A 253 -22.62 8.46 -10.99
CA GLN A 253 -23.33 7.22 -11.28
C GLN A 253 -22.41 6.13 -11.81
N GLY A 254 -21.50 6.48 -12.74
CA GLY A 254 -20.55 5.53 -13.32
C GLY A 254 -19.57 4.95 -12.29
N VAL A 255 -19.21 5.71 -11.24
CA VAL A 255 -18.35 5.21 -10.16
C VAL A 255 -19.11 4.23 -9.27
N ILE A 256 -20.35 4.55 -8.90
CA ILE A 256 -21.23 3.69 -8.07
C ILE A 256 -21.46 2.36 -8.79
N GLU A 257 -21.81 2.41 -10.09
CA GLU A 257 -22.03 1.23 -10.92
C GLU A 257 -20.76 0.38 -11.08
N ARG A 258 -19.61 1.02 -11.32
CA ARG A 258 -18.32 0.33 -11.48
C ARG A 258 -17.89 -0.35 -10.18
N ALA A 259 -18.02 0.32 -9.04
CA ALA A 259 -17.72 -0.25 -7.73
C ALA A 259 -18.61 -1.46 -7.43
N GLY A 260 -19.91 -1.37 -7.68
CA GLY A 260 -20.87 -2.47 -7.54
C GLY A 260 -20.57 -3.63 -8.49
N TRP A 261 -20.17 -3.34 -9.75
CA TRP A 261 -19.77 -4.36 -10.71
C TRP A 261 -18.54 -5.14 -10.25
N VAL A 262 -17.47 -4.45 -9.78
CA VAL A 262 -16.26 -5.11 -9.25
C VAL A 262 -16.63 -6.04 -8.10
N LYS A 263 -17.41 -5.55 -7.13
CA LYS A 263 -17.80 -6.33 -5.96
C LYS A 263 -18.65 -7.56 -6.32
N LYS A 264 -19.59 -7.40 -7.25
CA LYS A 264 -20.43 -8.51 -7.71
C LYS A 264 -19.63 -9.56 -8.49
N ARG A 265 -18.68 -9.13 -9.33
CA ARG A 265 -17.91 -10.03 -10.19
C ARG A 265 -16.80 -10.76 -9.43
N TYR A 266 -16.19 -10.10 -8.42
CA TYR A 266 -15.07 -10.60 -7.63
C TYR A 266 -15.35 -10.42 -6.12
N PRO A 267 -16.29 -11.15 -5.53
CA PRO A 267 -16.73 -10.96 -4.14
C PRO A 267 -15.60 -11.19 -3.11
N GLN A 268 -14.57 -11.95 -3.48
CA GLN A 268 -13.40 -12.24 -2.64
C GLN A 268 -12.40 -11.07 -2.55
N VAL A 269 -12.47 -10.09 -3.47
CA VAL A 269 -11.59 -8.92 -3.46
C VAL A 269 -12.25 -7.79 -2.67
N GLN A 270 -11.45 -7.09 -1.86
CA GLN A 270 -11.93 -5.92 -1.15
C GLN A 270 -12.00 -4.71 -2.09
N VAL A 271 -13.08 -3.94 -2.01
CA VAL A 271 -13.32 -2.80 -2.89
C VAL A 271 -13.41 -1.51 -2.08
N ILE A 272 -12.56 -0.55 -2.42
CA ILE A 272 -12.60 0.82 -1.92
C ILE A 272 -13.07 1.72 -3.07
N ALA A 273 -13.93 2.69 -2.80
CA ALA A 273 -14.33 3.67 -3.81
C ALA A 273 -14.25 5.11 -3.27
N GLY A 274 -13.98 6.04 -4.15
CA GLY A 274 -13.86 7.48 -3.84
C GLY A 274 -13.42 8.31 -5.06
N ASN A 275 -13.19 9.63 -4.85
CA ASN A 275 -13.22 10.32 -3.57
C ASN A 275 -14.59 10.97 -3.34
N ILE A 276 -14.97 11.01 -2.09
CA ILE A 276 -16.23 11.60 -1.64
C ILE A 276 -15.99 12.60 -0.49
N VAL A 277 -16.98 13.44 -0.18
CA VAL A 277 -16.94 14.40 0.94
C VAL A 277 -18.27 14.51 1.68
N THR A 278 -19.32 13.81 1.25
CA THR A 278 -20.67 13.93 1.83
C THR A 278 -21.19 12.60 2.36
N GLY A 279 -22.05 12.64 3.36
CA GLY A 279 -22.72 11.45 3.89
C GLY A 279 -23.62 10.74 2.88
N GLU A 280 -24.26 11.48 1.96
CA GLU A 280 -25.09 10.90 0.89
C GLU A 280 -24.25 10.04 -0.04
N ALA A 281 -23.07 10.55 -0.46
CA ALA A 281 -22.13 9.79 -1.29
C ALA A 281 -21.65 8.52 -0.58
N ALA A 282 -21.37 8.62 0.72
CA ALA A 282 -20.94 7.47 1.53
C ALA A 282 -22.04 6.39 1.58
N ARG A 283 -23.30 6.77 1.78
CA ARG A 283 -24.43 5.82 1.77
C ARG A 283 -24.64 5.22 0.39
N ALA A 284 -24.53 5.99 -0.69
CA ALA A 284 -24.64 5.46 -2.06
C ALA A 284 -23.57 4.38 -2.35
N LEU A 285 -22.32 4.62 -2.00
CA LEU A 285 -21.23 3.64 -2.16
C LEU A 285 -21.41 2.43 -1.24
N LEU A 286 -21.85 2.62 0.01
CA LEU A 286 -22.18 1.52 0.92
C LEU A 286 -23.26 0.59 0.32
N HIS A 287 -24.34 1.16 -0.25
CA HIS A 287 -25.39 0.39 -0.92
C HIS A 287 -24.89 -0.32 -2.18
N ALA A 288 -23.88 0.21 -2.87
CA ALA A 288 -23.20 -0.47 -3.98
C ALA A 288 -22.34 -1.66 -3.53
N GLY A 289 -22.16 -1.85 -2.21
CA GLY A 289 -21.49 -3.00 -1.62
C GLY A 289 -19.99 -2.85 -1.42
N VAL A 290 -19.44 -1.61 -1.47
CA VAL A 290 -18.01 -1.39 -1.22
C VAL A 290 -17.62 -1.75 0.22
N ASP A 291 -16.35 -2.08 0.43
CA ASP A 291 -15.82 -2.51 1.72
C ASP A 291 -15.15 -1.36 2.52
N ALA A 292 -14.88 -0.25 1.86
CA ALA A 292 -14.45 1.02 2.47
C ALA A 292 -14.67 2.18 1.49
N VAL A 293 -14.66 3.41 2.01
CA VAL A 293 -14.72 4.62 1.20
C VAL A 293 -13.49 5.49 1.38
N LYS A 294 -13.14 6.28 0.36
CA LYS A 294 -12.02 7.20 0.38
C LYS A 294 -12.51 8.65 0.32
N VAL A 295 -12.08 9.47 1.31
CA VAL A 295 -12.63 10.80 1.60
C VAL A 295 -11.59 11.87 1.31
N GLY A 296 -11.94 12.82 0.44
CA GLY A 296 -11.12 14.00 0.16
C GLY A 296 -11.25 14.50 -1.28
N VAL A 297 -11.81 15.69 -1.46
CA VAL A 297 -11.86 16.41 -2.73
C VAL A 297 -11.09 17.71 -2.56
N GLY A 298 -9.91 17.79 -3.21
CA GLY A 298 -9.06 18.96 -3.24
C GLY A 298 -8.14 19.24 -2.06
N PRO A 299 -7.90 18.33 -1.05
CA PRO A 299 -6.99 18.64 0.05
C PRO A 299 -5.53 18.38 -0.27
N GLY A 300 -5.21 17.69 -1.37
CA GLY A 300 -3.82 17.36 -1.75
C GLY A 300 -3.01 18.60 -2.11
N SER A 301 -1.71 18.60 -1.79
CA SER A 301 -0.80 19.75 -1.98
C SER A 301 -0.59 20.14 -3.45
N ILE A 302 -0.87 19.23 -4.39
CA ILE A 302 -0.75 19.44 -5.84
C ILE A 302 -2.13 19.53 -6.53
N CYS A 303 -3.21 19.46 -5.76
CA CYS A 303 -4.58 19.51 -6.28
C CYS A 303 -5.07 20.94 -6.38
N THR A 304 -5.65 21.31 -7.53
CA THR A 304 -6.25 22.63 -7.77
C THR A 304 -7.75 22.58 -7.98
N THR A 305 -8.41 21.44 -7.77
CA THR A 305 -9.87 21.26 -7.95
C THR A 305 -10.69 22.33 -7.25
N ARG A 306 -10.36 22.67 -5.99
CA ARG A 306 -11.10 23.69 -5.24
C ARG A 306 -10.99 25.10 -5.83
N VAL A 307 -9.88 25.38 -6.54
CA VAL A 307 -9.63 26.70 -7.16
C VAL A 307 -10.17 26.71 -8.58
N VAL A 308 -9.97 25.64 -9.35
CA VAL A 308 -10.35 25.55 -10.76
C VAL A 308 -11.85 25.29 -10.92
N ALA A 309 -12.38 24.31 -10.19
CA ALA A 309 -13.77 23.89 -10.26
C ALA A 309 -14.66 24.56 -9.17
N GLY A 310 -14.07 25.16 -8.14
CA GLY A 310 -14.81 25.77 -7.03
C GLY A 310 -15.53 24.76 -6.12
N VAL A 311 -15.15 23.47 -6.17
CA VAL A 311 -15.83 22.38 -5.47
C VAL A 311 -14.91 21.72 -4.48
N GLY A 312 -15.41 21.40 -3.28
CA GLY A 312 -14.68 20.72 -2.23
C GLY A 312 -15.18 21.07 -0.85
N VAL A 313 -14.76 20.28 0.14
CA VAL A 313 -15.05 20.52 1.57
C VAL A 313 -13.73 20.36 2.34
N PRO A 314 -13.37 21.22 3.30
CA PRO A 314 -12.23 21.06 4.19
C PRO A 314 -12.23 19.71 4.90
N GLN A 315 -11.02 19.15 5.12
CA GLN A 315 -10.86 17.70 5.29
C GLN A 315 -11.42 17.15 6.61
N ILE A 316 -11.29 17.86 7.72
CA ILE A 316 -11.85 17.41 9.02
C ILE A 316 -13.36 17.31 8.93
N THR A 317 -14.02 18.34 8.38
CA THR A 317 -15.47 18.32 8.18
C THR A 317 -15.91 17.21 7.21
N SER A 318 -15.15 16.99 6.12
CA SER A 318 -15.45 15.89 5.18
C SER A 318 -15.42 14.53 5.86
N ILE A 319 -14.39 14.28 6.69
CA ILE A 319 -14.24 13.02 7.43
C ILE A 319 -15.42 12.84 8.39
N ASP A 320 -15.75 13.85 9.19
CA ASP A 320 -16.83 13.81 10.16
C ASP A 320 -18.21 13.57 9.51
N MET A 321 -18.52 14.28 8.42
CA MET A 321 -19.77 14.10 7.66
C MET A 321 -19.92 12.66 7.13
N VAL A 322 -18.85 12.08 6.61
CA VAL A 322 -18.87 10.71 6.08
C VAL A 322 -18.91 9.68 7.22
N ALA A 323 -18.13 9.86 8.28
CA ALA A 323 -18.11 8.98 9.45
C ALA A 323 -19.49 8.92 10.12
N THR A 324 -20.11 10.08 10.34
CA THR A 324 -21.46 10.19 10.91
C THR A 324 -22.50 9.46 10.07
N ALA A 325 -22.42 9.55 8.75
CA ALA A 325 -23.35 8.87 7.85
C ALA A 325 -23.14 7.35 7.81
N LEU A 326 -21.90 6.87 7.87
CA LEU A 326 -21.57 5.45 7.81
C LEU A 326 -21.86 4.70 9.10
N LYS A 327 -21.89 5.37 10.25
CA LYS A 327 -22.14 4.75 11.56
C LYS A 327 -21.28 3.49 11.79
N ASP A 328 -20.04 3.52 11.34
CA ASP A 328 -19.04 2.44 11.45
C ASP A 328 -19.37 1.14 10.68
N GLU A 329 -20.37 1.14 9.80
CA GLU A 329 -20.73 -0.01 8.97
C GLU A 329 -19.57 -0.46 8.06
N ILE A 330 -18.79 0.50 7.53
CA ILE A 330 -17.54 0.29 6.81
C ILE A 330 -16.50 1.34 7.20
N PRO A 331 -15.21 1.03 7.17
CA PRO A 331 -14.16 2.01 7.44
C PRO A 331 -14.05 3.08 6.36
N LEU A 332 -13.46 4.22 6.71
CA LEU A 332 -13.13 5.27 5.77
C LEU A 332 -11.64 5.63 5.82
N ILE A 333 -11.11 6.05 4.67
CA ILE A 333 -9.72 6.47 4.46
C ILE A 333 -9.70 7.97 4.26
N ALA A 334 -8.99 8.72 5.10
CA ALA A 334 -8.79 10.16 4.91
C ALA A 334 -7.65 10.40 3.90
N ASP A 335 -7.99 10.87 2.71
CA ASP A 335 -7.05 11.05 1.60
C ASP A 335 -6.68 12.51 1.40
N GLY A 336 -5.42 12.84 1.69
CA GLY A 336 -4.82 14.14 1.43
C GLY A 336 -4.90 15.15 2.59
N GLY A 337 -4.11 16.22 2.45
CA GLY A 337 -4.06 17.33 3.41
C GLY A 337 -3.12 17.12 4.60
N ILE A 338 -2.60 15.91 4.82
CA ILE A 338 -1.69 15.59 5.93
C ILE A 338 -0.28 16.10 5.61
N ARG A 339 0.25 16.94 6.48
CA ARG A 339 1.58 17.56 6.38
C ARG A 339 2.51 17.18 7.52
N TYR A 340 1.97 16.89 8.69
CA TYR A 340 2.68 16.52 9.90
C TYR A 340 2.13 15.22 10.50
N SER A 341 2.91 14.57 11.34
CA SER A 341 2.46 13.37 12.07
C SER A 341 1.26 13.64 12.96
N GLY A 342 1.14 14.86 13.50
CA GLY A 342 0.00 15.28 14.33
C GLY A 342 -1.35 15.40 13.58
N ASP A 343 -1.34 15.43 12.24
CA ASP A 343 -2.57 15.45 11.45
C ASP A 343 -3.21 14.04 11.39
N ILE A 344 -2.42 12.98 11.54
CA ILE A 344 -2.91 11.60 11.54
C ILE A 344 -3.91 11.37 12.69
N PRO A 345 -3.58 11.60 13.97
CA PRO A 345 -4.54 11.42 15.05
C PRO A 345 -5.76 12.36 14.94
N LYS A 346 -5.63 13.55 14.34
CA LYS A 346 -6.78 14.41 14.05
C LYS A 346 -7.74 13.78 13.02
N ALA A 347 -7.19 13.17 11.95
CA ALA A 347 -8.00 12.44 10.98
C ALA A 347 -8.73 11.24 11.63
N LEU A 348 -8.01 10.47 12.46
CA LEU A 348 -8.58 9.32 13.18
C LEU A 348 -9.68 9.78 14.15
N ALA A 349 -9.43 10.80 14.95
CA ALA A 349 -10.42 11.38 15.88
C ALA A 349 -11.67 11.93 15.17
N ALA A 350 -11.54 12.43 13.93
CA ALA A 350 -12.67 12.84 13.11
C ALA A 350 -13.47 11.66 12.53
N GLY A 351 -13.00 10.41 12.70
CA GLY A 351 -13.71 9.20 12.31
C GLY A 351 -13.00 8.33 11.25
N ALA A 352 -11.83 8.75 10.73
CA ALA A 352 -11.08 7.92 9.79
C ALA A 352 -10.52 6.65 10.48
N SER A 353 -10.44 5.56 9.72
CA SER A 353 -9.76 4.34 10.15
C SER A 353 -8.30 4.33 9.70
N THR A 354 -8.02 4.92 8.53
CA THR A 354 -6.69 5.04 7.96
C THR A 354 -6.52 6.38 7.25
N VAL A 355 -5.28 6.74 6.97
CA VAL A 355 -4.93 7.94 6.21
C VAL A 355 -4.14 7.58 4.96
N MET A 356 -4.40 8.28 3.84
CA MET A 356 -3.66 8.12 2.60
C MET A 356 -2.70 9.30 2.40
N LEU A 357 -1.44 9.00 2.12
CA LEU A 357 -0.35 9.96 1.99
C LEU A 357 0.26 9.93 0.59
N GLY A 358 0.39 11.12 -0.03
CA GLY A 358 1.05 11.32 -1.32
C GLY A 358 2.35 12.09 -1.18
N SER A 359 2.29 13.40 -0.91
CA SER A 359 3.45 14.31 -0.92
C SER A 359 4.58 13.93 0.04
N MET A 360 4.24 13.34 1.19
CA MET A 360 5.24 12.90 2.17
C MET A 360 6.06 11.72 1.65
N PHE A 361 5.49 10.89 0.78
CA PHE A 361 6.13 9.70 0.23
C PHE A 361 6.74 9.94 -1.16
N ALA A 362 6.27 10.93 -1.92
CA ALA A 362 6.82 11.26 -3.24
C ALA A 362 8.33 11.54 -3.22
N GLY A 363 8.87 12.12 -2.14
CA GLY A 363 10.29 12.41 -1.95
C GLY A 363 11.13 11.24 -1.44
N THR A 364 10.56 10.06 -1.25
CA THR A 364 11.30 8.91 -0.69
C THR A 364 12.14 8.18 -1.73
N GLU A 365 13.11 7.41 -1.26
CA GLU A 365 13.98 6.60 -2.13
C GLU A 365 13.19 5.57 -2.96
N GLU A 366 12.13 5.02 -2.38
CA GLU A 366 11.31 3.96 -2.97
C GLU A 366 10.24 4.45 -3.94
N SER A 367 9.89 5.76 -3.94
CA SER A 367 8.96 6.31 -4.91
C SER A 367 9.52 6.28 -6.34
N PRO A 368 8.69 6.26 -7.39
CA PRO A 368 9.14 6.34 -8.78
C PRO A 368 9.94 7.61 -9.09
N GLY A 369 10.70 7.56 -10.17
CA GLY A 369 11.52 8.67 -10.66
C GLY A 369 12.90 8.76 -10.00
N GLU A 370 13.77 9.53 -10.64
CA GLU A 370 15.15 9.74 -10.22
C GLU A 370 15.28 10.93 -9.25
N VAL A 371 16.40 10.95 -8.54
CA VAL A 371 16.75 12.10 -7.68
C VAL A 371 17.39 13.18 -8.54
N GLU A 372 16.79 14.37 -8.54
CA GLU A 372 17.26 15.54 -9.27
C GLU A 372 18.01 16.49 -8.35
N LEU A 373 19.16 17.01 -8.81
CA LEU A 373 19.90 18.04 -8.09
C LEU A 373 19.47 19.44 -8.58
N PHE A 374 18.94 20.26 -7.68
CA PHE A 374 18.54 21.63 -8.00
C PHE A 374 19.00 22.57 -6.89
N GLN A 375 19.72 23.64 -7.25
CA GLN A 375 20.27 24.63 -6.32
C GLN A 375 21.01 24.01 -5.12
N GLY A 376 21.81 22.95 -5.38
CA GLY A 376 22.59 22.27 -4.35
C GLY A 376 21.79 21.35 -3.41
N ARG A 377 20.51 21.12 -3.69
CA ARG A 377 19.64 20.20 -2.90
C ARG A 377 19.05 19.12 -3.80
N SER A 378 18.80 17.96 -3.21
CA SER A 378 18.20 16.80 -3.89
C SER A 378 16.67 16.88 -3.81
N TYR A 379 16.01 16.63 -4.94
CA TYR A 379 14.56 16.62 -5.10
C TYR A 379 14.10 15.39 -5.87
N LYS A 380 12.81 15.12 -5.81
CA LYS A 380 12.11 14.19 -6.70
C LYS A 380 10.91 14.87 -7.33
N SER A 381 10.58 14.48 -8.54
CA SER A 381 9.36 14.92 -9.23
C SER A 381 8.11 14.50 -8.45
N TYR A 382 7.13 15.38 -8.37
CA TYR A 382 5.83 15.11 -7.77
C TYR A 382 4.76 15.87 -8.53
N ARG A 383 3.71 15.14 -8.97
CA ARG A 383 2.61 15.73 -9.74
C ARG A 383 1.24 15.22 -9.32
N GLY A 384 0.24 16.06 -9.53
CA GLY A 384 -1.17 15.68 -9.40
C GLY A 384 -1.61 14.78 -10.54
N MET A 385 -2.52 13.84 -10.25
CA MET A 385 -3.12 12.99 -11.29
C MET A 385 -3.98 13.81 -12.28
N GLY A 386 -4.41 15.02 -11.91
CA GLY A 386 -5.07 16.00 -12.78
C GLY A 386 -4.12 17.00 -13.44
N SER A 387 -2.81 16.81 -13.39
CA SER A 387 -1.85 17.60 -14.16
C SER A 387 -1.87 17.20 -15.65
N LEU A 388 -1.45 18.09 -16.52
CA LEU A 388 -1.42 17.83 -17.98
C LEU A 388 -0.56 16.58 -18.30
N GLY A 389 0.62 16.47 -17.72
CA GLY A 389 1.49 15.32 -17.95
C GLY A 389 0.92 14.01 -17.44
N ALA A 390 0.23 14.00 -16.29
CA ALA A 390 -0.41 12.79 -15.79
C ALA A 390 -1.64 12.40 -16.65
N MET A 391 -2.44 13.37 -17.07
CA MET A 391 -3.61 13.13 -17.94
C MET A 391 -3.21 12.63 -19.33
N ALA A 392 -2.11 13.11 -19.88
CA ALA A 392 -1.57 12.63 -21.16
C ALA A 392 -1.16 11.14 -21.10
N LEU A 393 -0.80 10.61 -19.94
CA LEU A 393 -0.41 9.21 -19.72
C LEU A 393 -1.57 8.27 -19.36
N GLY A 394 -2.79 8.79 -19.13
CA GLY A 394 -3.95 7.92 -18.89
C GLY A 394 -4.85 8.28 -17.70
N SER A 395 -4.58 9.35 -16.96
CA SER A 395 -5.40 9.72 -15.79
C SER A 395 -6.57 10.67 -16.10
N LYS A 396 -6.85 11.00 -17.37
CA LYS A 396 -7.92 11.90 -17.77
C LYS A 396 -9.33 11.37 -17.45
N ASP A 397 -9.52 10.04 -17.41
CA ASP A 397 -10.77 9.39 -16.99
C ASP A 397 -11.11 9.66 -15.51
N ARG A 398 -10.09 9.86 -14.65
CA ARG A 398 -10.26 10.26 -13.26
C ARG A 398 -11.04 11.57 -13.12
N TYR A 399 -10.92 12.46 -14.11
CA TYR A 399 -11.50 13.80 -14.17
C TYR A 399 -12.62 13.90 -15.23
N PHE A 400 -13.14 12.75 -15.70
CA PHE A 400 -14.23 12.69 -16.69
C PHE A 400 -13.90 13.43 -18.01
N GLN A 401 -12.66 13.38 -18.45
CA GLN A 401 -12.16 14.05 -19.66
C GLN A 401 -11.62 13.04 -20.69
N ASP A 402 -12.13 11.80 -20.69
CA ASP A 402 -11.69 10.72 -21.59
C ASP A 402 -11.72 11.10 -23.06
N ASP A 403 -12.81 11.75 -23.49
CA ASP A 403 -13.07 12.13 -24.87
C ASP A 403 -12.48 13.51 -25.25
N ALA A 404 -11.82 14.20 -24.31
CA ALA A 404 -11.24 15.52 -24.58
C ALA A 404 -9.96 15.42 -25.40
N ASP A 405 -9.86 16.29 -26.42
CA ASP A 405 -8.61 16.50 -27.16
C ASP A 405 -7.49 16.90 -26.20
N PRO A 406 -6.24 16.45 -26.41
CA PRO A 406 -5.11 16.80 -25.52
C PRO A 406 -4.94 18.31 -25.30
N ASP A 407 -5.20 19.12 -26.34
CA ASP A 407 -5.07 20.58 -26.29
C ASP A 407 -6.23 21.30 -25.60
N LYS A 408 -7.29 20.56 -25.22
CA LYS A 408 -8.50 21.09 -24.57
C LYS A 408 -8.66 20.59 -23.14
N LEU A 409 -7.69 19.84 -22.60
CA LEU A 409 -7.74 19.37 -21.22
C LEU A 409 -7.76 20.54 -20.24
N VAL A 410 -8.60 20.43 -19.21
CA VAL A 410 -8.66 21.38 -18.08
C VAL A 410 -7.98 20.72 -16.87
N PRO A 411 -6.75 21.12 -16.53
CA PRO A 411 -6.03 20.49 -15.44
C PRO A 411 -6.59 20.92 -14.08
N GLU A 412 -6.73 19.95 -13.19
CA GLU A 412 -7.08 20.12 -11.78
C GLU A 412 -5.92 19.73 -10.84
N GLY A 413 -4.71 19.84 -11.32
CA GLY A 413 -3.48 19.57 -10.60
C GLY A 413 -2.26 20.18 -11.26
N ILE A 414 -1.21 20.33 -10.46
CA ILE A 414 0.08 20.89 -10.89
C ILE A 414 1.17 19.83 -10.90
N GLU A 415 2.27 20.16 -11.58
CA GLU A 415 3.53 19.43 -11.56
C GLU A 415 4.59 20.23 -10.82
N GLY A 416 5.41 19.57 -10.03
CA GLY A 416 6.45 20.20 -9.26
C GLY A 416 7.47 19.20 -8.74
N ARG A 417 8.20 19.60 -7.74
CA ARG A 417 9.21 18.77 -7.07
C ARG A 417 9.06 18.85 -5.56
N VAL A 418 9.40 17.78 -4.88
CA VAL A 418 9.48 17.72 -3.42
C VAL A 418 10.91 17.40 -2.98
N PRO A 419 11.36 17.88 -1.82
CA PRO A 419 12.68 17.53 -1.29
C PRO A 419 12.83 16.01 -1.16
N TYR A 420 14.00 15.49 -1.54
CA TYR A 420 14.36 14.10 -1.28
C TYR A 420 14.47 13.86 0.23
N ARG A 421 13.86 12.77 0.70
CA ARG A 421 13.68 12.47 2.13
C ARG A 421 14.40 11.21 2.60
N GLY A 422 15.11 10.51 1.70
CA GLY A 422 15.74 9.23 2.01
C GLY A 422 14.74 8.07 2.11
N PRO A 423 15.12 6.97 2.80
CA PRO A 423 14.30 5.76 2.86
C PRO A 423 12.93 5.97 3.50
N LEU A 424 11.89 5.39 2.90
CA LEU A 424 10.49 5.47 3.33
C LEU A 424 10.30 5.03 4.79
N ARG A 425 10.97 3.96 5.22
CA ARG A 425 10.87 3.45 6.59
C ARG A 425 11.19 4.52 7.66
N ASN A 426 12.10 5.44 7.38
CA ASN A 426 12.45 6.52 8.31
C ASN A 426 11.29 7.51 8.45
N ILE A 427 10.60 7.80 7.35
CA ILE A 427 9.42 8.67 7.36
C ILE A 427 8.27 8.00 8.12
N ILE A 428 7.99 6.72 7.83
CA ILE A 428 6.96 5.96 8.55
C ILE A 428 7.27 5.93 10.05
N HIS A 429 8.53 5.71 10.45
CA HIS A 429 8.94 5.71 11.86
C HIS A 429 8.59 7.04 12.56
N GLN A 430 8.87 8.19 11.92
CA GLN A 430 8.53 9.50 12.47
C GLN A 430 7.01 9.73 12.56
N LEU A 431 6.27 9.31 11.54
CA LEU A 431 4.80 9.44 11.50
C LEU A 431 4.14 8.62 12.61
N ILE A 432 4.54 7.35 12.73
CA ILE A 432 3.99 6.45 13.76
C ILE A 432 4.48 6.87 15.16
N GLY A 433 5.70 7.37 15.30
CA GLY A 433 6.20 7.95 16.55
C GLY A 433 5.31 9.11 17.02
N GLY A 434 4.94 10.03 16.11
CA GLY A 434 4.03 11.13 16.42
C GLY A 434 2.61 10.66 16.76
N LEU A 435 2.07 9.66 16.04
CA LEU A 435 0.78 9.04 16.38
C LEU A 435 0.81 8.42 17.78
N ARG A 436 1.82 7.62 18.09
CA ARG A 436 1.97 6.98 19.41
C ARG A 436 2.08 8.01 20.53
N ALA A 437 2.84 9.10 20.32
CA ALA A 437 2.91 10.20 21.28
C ALA A 437 1.52 10.81 21.52
N SER A 438 0.76 11.09 20.46
CA SER A 438 -0.60 11.59 20.56
C SER A 438 -1.52 10.63 21.33
N MET A 439 -1.48 9.33 21.03
CA MET A 439 -2.25 8.32 21.73
C MET A 439 -1.92 8.30 23.25
N GLY A 440 -0.64 8.47 23.59
CA GLY A 440 -0.21 8.64 25.00
C GLY A 440 -0.82 9.88 25.66
N TYR A 441 -0.85 11.03 24.99
CA TYR A 441 -1.50 12.25 25.50
C TYR A 441 -3.01 12.11 25.63
N LEU A 442 -3.64 11.33 24.77
CA LEU A 442 -5.09 11.11 24.78
C LEU A 442 -5.54 10.00 25.75
N GLY A 443 -4.61 9.23 26.31
CA GLY A 443 -4.95 8.03 27.10
C GLY A 443 -5.57 6.91 26.26
N ALA A 444 -5.33 6.91 24.94
CA ALA A 444 -5.89 5.96 24.00
C ALA A 444 -4.93 4.78 23.78
N ALA A 445 -5.33 3.57 24.15
CA ALA A 445 -4.53 2.36 23.97
C ALA A 445 -4.57 1.85 22.52
N THR A 446 -5.64 2.11 21.79
CA THR A 446 -5.90 1.66 20.42
C THR A 446 -6.30 2.82 19.51
N VAL A 447 -6.22 2.61 18.20
CA VAL A 447 -6.76 3.58 17.21
C VAL A 447 -8.26 3.79 17.41
N GLU A 448 -8.99 2.75 17.80
CA GLU A 448 -10.42 2.85 18.06
C GLU A 448 -10.73 3.76 19.26
N ASP A 449 -9.91 3.73 20.33
CA ASP A 449 -10.05 4.66 21.45
C ASP A 449 -9.86 6.11 21.02
N VAL A 450 -8.93 6.39 20.07
CA VAL A 450 -8.78 7.74 19.50
C VAL A 450 -10.05 8.16 18.77
N ARG A 451 -10.63 7.29 17.97
CA ARG A 451 -11.84 7.54 17.19
C ARG A 451 -13.07 7.83 18.07
N GLN A 452 -13.19 7.12 19.18
CA GLN A 452 -14.37 7.18 20.05
C GLN A 452 -14.28 8.27 21.13
N ASN A 453 -13.08 8.52 21.67
CA ASN A 453 -12.94 9.28 22.93
C ASN A 453 -12.28 10.64 22.75
N ALA A 454 -11.53 10.86 21.65
CA ALA A 454 -10.81 12.11 21.46
C ALA A 454 -11.76 13.31 21.27
N GLN A 455 -11.41 14.44 21.86
CA GLN A 455 -12.15 15.68 21.78
C GLN A 455 -11.34 16.76 21.06
N PHE A 456 -12.01 17.61 20.30
CA PHE A 456 -11.40 18.71 19.59
C PHE A 456 -11.65 20.05 20.28
N VAL A 457 -10.67 20.94 20.16
CA VAL A 457 -10.87 22.39 20.29
C VAL A 457 -10.63 23.02 18.93
N ARG A 458 -11.45 24.03 18.60
CA ARG A 458 -11.20 24.89 17.45
C ARG A 458 -10.18 25.96 17.84
N VAL A 459 -9.24 26.24 16.95
CA VAL A 459 -8.18 27.24 17.16
C VAL A 459 -8.31 28.41 16.18
N THR A 460 -7.78 29.55 16.58
CA THR A 460 -7.69 30.74 15.75
C THR A 460 -6.38 30.76 14.97
N GLY A 461 -6.22 31.68 13.99
CA GLY A 461 -4.96 31.87 13.30
C GLY A 461 -3.80 32.22 14.26
N ALA A 462 -4.08 32.93 15.37
CA ALA A 462 -3.09 33.20 16.41
C ALA A 462 -2.63 31.90 17.11
N GLY A 463 -3.58 30.98 17.42
CA GLY A 463 -3.24 29.69 18.00
C GLY A 463 -2.46 28.79 17.05
N VAL A 464 -2.69 28.89 15.73
CA VAL A 464 -1.86 28.19 14.73
C VAL A 464 -0.43 28.73 14.73
N THR A 465 -0.26 30.05 14.80
CA THR A 465 1.09 30.68 14.88
C THR A 465 1.82 30.27 16.15
N GLU A 466 1.13 30.22 17.31
CA GLU A 466 1.68 29.77 18.59
C GLU A 466 2.14 28.30 18.53
N ALA A 467 1.46 27.46 17.75
CA ALA A 467 1.78 26.03 17.65
C ALA A 467 3.09 25.73 16.88
N HIS A 468 3.55 26.67 16.06
CA HIS A 468 4.82 26.55 15.36
C HIS A 468 5.97 27.22 16.15
N PRO A 469 7.22 26.72 16.04
CA PRO A 469 8.37 27.41 16.61
C PRO A 469 8.39 28.89 16.19
N HIS A 470 8.41 29.80 17.15
CA HIS A 470 8.44 31.24 16.99
C HIS A 470 9.50 31.85 17.89
N ASP A 471 9.93 33.06 17.61
CA ASP A 471 10.95 33.80 18.35
C ASP A 471 12.33 33.11 18.46
N ILE A 472 12.61 32.15 17.53
CA ILE A 472 13.88 31.44 17.47
C ILE A 472 14.29 31.14 16.02
N GLN A 473 15.58 31.24 15.75
CA GLN A 473 16.15 30.78 14.49
C GLN A 473 16.51 29.28 14.59
N ILE A 474 15.93 28.44 13.74
CA ILE A 474 16.25 27.00 13.69
C ILE A 474 17.66 26.83 13.12
N THR A 475 18.59 26.31 13.93
CA THR A 475 19.97 26.02 13.53
C THR A 475 20.16 24.54 13.13
N LYS A 476 19.27 23.66 13.58
CA LYS A 476 19.24 22.24 13.25
C LYS A 476 17.81 21.78 13.07
N GLU A 477 17.47 21.34 11.86
CA GLU A 477 16.14 20.80 11.57
C GLU A 477 15.88 19.49 12.33
N ALA A 478 14.66 19.32 12.85
CA ALA A 478 14.18 18.05 13.37
C ALA A 478 13.72 17.14 12.22
N PRO A 479 13.87 15.82 12.32
CA PRO A 479 13.50 14.90 11.25
C PRO A 479 12.01 14.92 10.93
N ASN A 480 11.16 15.34 11.87
CA ASN A 480 9.71 15.37 11.80
C ASN A 480 9.11 16.77 11.72
N TYR A 481 9.94 17.81 11.72
CA TYR A 481 9.50 19.20 11.59
C TYR A 481 10.39 19.96 10.61
N ARG A 482 9.76 20.60 9.62
CA ARG A 482 10.40 21.52 8.68
C ARG A 482 9.52 22.76 8.52
N LEU A 483 10.12 23.92 8.49
CA LEU A 483 9.43 25.13 8.05
C LEU A 483 9.12 24.95 6.56
N ASN A 484 7.85 25.12 6.18
CA ASN A 484 7.48 25.23 4.77
C ASN A 484 8.06 26.57 4.27
N SER A 485 9.12 26.49 3.46
CA SER A 485 9.68 27.63 2.73
C SER A 485 8.89 27.89 1.48
#